data_ec179dd58af5edb0366e7d3fb8875b51
#
_entry.id   ec179dd58af5edb0366e7d3fb8875b51
#
_cell.length_a   1.000
_cell.length_b   1.000
_cell.length_c   1.000
_cell.angle_alpha   90.00
_cell.angle_beta   90.00
_cell.angle_gamma   90.00
#
_symmetry.space_group_name_H-M   'P 1'
#
loop_
_entity.id
_entity.type
_entity.pdbx_description
1 polymer ?
#
loop_
_entity_poly.entity_id
_entity_poly.type
_entity_poly.pdbx_seq_one_letter_code
_entity_poly.pdbx_strand_id
1 'polypeptide(L)'
;MTRSVPYSLLKRLQKYKKRIFAAKSNTMKDNLFIENLKQSTGMRVFLFLIILMVSSLIGVAVSALFMFAGDTGLKIGQGISSVFLFVVPPIVYYFITRKAYPMRDLGFRRLASPWWLLLAGVALMFVSLPVTVQLNTWNQGMKLGGVFESIETWMKALEETATAATEKMLNVDTVGGLIINLFIIALIPAIGEELTFRGVLQQSLTHKMNPHVAIILSAALFSFIHFQFYGFLPRMFLGVLLGYMFYITGSLWTSILMHFVNNGTAVVLYYLNNKGTINIDVDRFGATDNVWLLFASALLTSGLIAWSWWKAKR
;
A
#
# COMPACT_ATOMS: atom_id res chain seq x y z
N MET A 1 65.31 -9.48 -38.53
CA MET A 1 64.86 -10.38 -37.42
C MET A 1 63.52 -9.89 -36.93
N THR A 2 62.44 -10.46 -37.40
CA THR A 2 61.09 -10.17 -36.90
C THR A 2 60.82 -11.02 -35.65
N ARG A 3 60.80 -10.36 -34.49
CA ARG A 3 60.43 -11.07 -33.23
C ARG A 3 58.97 -11.46 -33.27
N SER A 4 58.66 -12.74 -33.34
CA SER A 4 57.31 -13.26 -33.23
C SER A 4 56.75 -13.02 -31.84
N VAL A 5 55.56 -12.43 -31.75
CA VAL A 5 54.84 -12.20 -30.49
C VAL A 5 54.51 -13.54 -29.84
N PRO A 6 54.85 -13.77 -28.54
CA PRO A 6 54.57 -15.05 -27.88
C PRO A 6 53.07 -15.39 -27.87
N TYR A 7 52.74 -16.64 -28.18
CA TYR A 7 51.35 -17.14 -28.20
C TYR A 7 50.58 -16.91 -26.88
N SER A 8 51.27 -16.98 -25.78
CA SER A 8 50.74 -16.66 -24.46
C SER A 8 50.26 -15.21 -24.31
N LEU A 9 50.96 -14.26 -24.93
CA LEU A 9 50.58 -12.85 -24.95
C LEU A 9 49.34 -12.61 -25.84
N LEU A 10 49.27 -13.25 -26.98
CA LEU A 10 48.10 -13.20 -27.87
C LEU A 10 46.85 -13.73 -27.18
N LYS A 11 46.95 -14.83 -26.45
CA LYS A 11 45.86 -15.41 -25.67
C LYS A 11 45.39 -14.48 -24.54
N ARG A 12 46.31 -13.78 -23.85
CA ARG A 12 46.00 -12.78 -22.83
C ARG A 12 45.29 -11.56 -23.44
N LEU A 13 45.77 -11.06 -24.56
CA LEU A 13 45.15 -9.94 -25.28
C LEU A 13 43.75 -10.26 -25.77
N GLN A 14 43.51 -11.48 -26.29
CA GLN A 14 42.18 -11.91 -26.68
C GLN A 14 41.21 -12.02 -25.48
N LYS A 15 41.66 -12.55 -24.35
CA LYS A 15 40.88 -12.59 -23.10
C LYS A 15 40.53 -11.20 -22.57
N TYR A 16 41.51 -10.26 -22.67
CA TYR A 16 41.29 -8.88 -22.27
C TYR A 16 40.31 -8.14 -23.17
N LYS A 17 40.44 -8.29 -24.50
CA LYS A 17 39.48 -7.76 -25.49
C LYS A 17 38.06 -8.30 -25.26
N LYS A 18 37.90 -9.60 -25.01
CA LYS A 18 36.58 -10.20 -24.67
C LYS A 18 35.96 -9.59 -23.40
N ARG A 19 36.79 -9.35 -22.34
CA ARG A 19 36.32 -8.71 -21.10
C ARG A 19 35.89 -7.26 -21.31
N ILE A 20 36.67 -6.46 -22.09
CA ILE A 20 36.31 -5.08 -22.43
C ILE A 20 35.02 -5.03 -23.24
N PHE A 21 34.88 -5.92 -24.23
CA PHE A 21 33.69 -5.98 -25.09
C PHE A 21 32.45 -6.38 -24.28
N ALA A 22 32.55 -7.37 -23.38
CA ALA A 22 31.49 -7.76 -22.47
C ALA A 22 31.10 -6.62 -21.49
N ALA A 23 32.10 -5.92 -20.92
CA ALA A 23 31.84 -4.77 -20.07
C ALA A 23 31.12 -3.64 -20.81
N LYS A 24 31.56 -3.32 -22.04
CA LYS A 24 30.97 -2.29 -22.88
C LYS A 24 29.53 -2.66 -23.33
N SER A 25 29.31 -3.95 -23.63
CA SER A 25 27.96 -4.47 -23.97
C SER A 25 26.99 -4.36 -22.77
N ASN A 26 27.45 -4.70 -21.55
CA ASN A 26 26.62 -4.57 -20.36
C ASN A 26 26.30 -3.09 -20.05
N THR A 27 27.30 -2.20 -20.16
CA THR A 27 27.07 -0.75 -19.96
C THR A 27 26.06 -0.20 -20.98
N MET A 28 26.10 -0.68 -22.24
CA MET A 28 25.15 -0.24 -23.26
C MET A 28 23.73 -0.77 -22.97
N LYS A 29 23.58 -2.01 -22.50
CA LYS A 29 22.29 -2.59 -22.09
C LYS A 29 21.71 -1.87 -20.88
N ASP A 30 22.56 -1.57 -19.89
CA ASP A 30 22.17 -0.82 -18.70
C ASP A 30 21.69 0.59 -19.08
N ASN A 31 22.35 1.27 -20.02
CA ASN A 31 21.94 2.58 -20.51
C ASN A 31 20.59 2.52 -21.23
N LEU A 32 20.38 1.51 -22.09
CA LEU A 32 19.11 1.33 -22.79
C LEU A 32 17.95 1.05 -21.82
N PHE A 33 18.16 0.20 -20.82
CA PHE A 33 17.17 -0.10 -19.78
C PHE A 33 16.82 1.17 -18.99
N ILE A 34 17.83 1.93 -18.58
CA ILE A 34 17.67 3.21 -17.87
C ILE A 34 16.88 4.22 -18.72
N GLU A 35 17.20 4.35 -20.01
CA GLU A 35 16.48 5.24 -20.93
C GLU A 35 15.01 4.83 -21.10
N ASN A 36 14.73 3.55 -21.23
CA ASN A 36 13.35 3.04 -21.30
C ASN A 36 12.57 3.32 -20.03
N LEU A 37 13.19 3.17 -18.85
CA LEU A 37 12.56 3.52 -17.56
C LEU A 37 12.30 5.02 -17.43
N LYS A 38 13.16 5.89 -17.96
CA LYS A 38 12.93 7.35 -17.98
C LYS A 38 11.72 7.72 -18.85
N GLN A 39 11.58 7.09 -20.01
CA GLN A 39 10.58 7.45 -21.01
C GLN A 39 9.21 6.82 -20.78
N SER A 40 9.14 5.59 -20.22
CA SER A 40 7.92 4.79 -20.13
C SER A 40 7.41 4.59 -18.71
N THR A 41 6.27 5.23 -18.37
CA THR A 41 5.52 4.95 -17.13
C THR A 41 5.02 3.51 -17.09
N GLY A 42 4.57 2.97 -18.23
CA GLY A 42 4.14 1.57 -18.34
C GLY A 42 5.23 0.59 -17.95
N MET A 43 6.48 0.81 -18.43
CA MET A 43 7.63 -0.02 -18.05
C MET A 43 7.92 0.05 -16.54
N ARG A 44 7.80 1.23 -15.94
CA ARG A 44 8.00 1.40 -14.50
C ARG A 44 6.95 0.65 -13.67
N VAL A 45 5.69 0.80 -14.03
CA VAL A 45 4.58 0.10 -13.37
C VAL A 45 4.71 -1.41 -13.57
N PHE A 46 5.01 -1.87 -14.78
CA PHE A 46 5.20 -3.29 -15.09
C PHE A 46 6.35 -3.90 -14.26
N LEU A 47 7.51 -3.23 -14.22
CA LEU A 47 8.64 -3.67 -13.39
C LEU A 47 8.24 -3.76 -11.91
N PHE A 48 7.52 -2.75 -11.41
CA PHE A 48 7.07 -2.75 -10.03
C PHE A 48 6.12 -3.92 -9.73
N LEU A 49 5.17 -4.21 -10.63
CA LEU A 49 4.24 -5.34 -10.48
C LEU A 49 4.96 -6.69 -10.48
N ILE A 50 6.01 -6.86 -11.31
CA ILE A 50 6.84 -8.09 -11.28
C ILE A 50 7.53 -8.23 -9.92
N ILE A 51 8.17 -7.16 -9.42
CA ILE A 51 8.86 -7.18 -8.12
C ILE A 51 7.86 -7.50 -7.00
N LEU A 52 6.67 -6.88 -7.04
CA LEU A 52 5.61 -7.12 -6.07
C LEU A 52 5.14 -8.58 -6.10
N MET A 53 4.90 -9.13 -7.29
CA MET A 53 4.48 -10.53 -7.46
C MET A 53 5.55 -11.50 -6.93
N VAL A 54 6.82 -11.34 -7.32
CA VAL A 54 7.90 -12.22 -6.86
C VAL A 54 8.09 -12.13 -5.35
N SER A 55 8.09 -10.91 -4.80
CA SER A 55 8.21 -10.69 -3.36
C SER A 55 7.05 -11.30 -2.58
N SER A 56 5.81 -11.16 -3.08
CA SER A 56 4.62 -11.75 -2.42
C SER A 56 4.67 -13.27 -2.40
N LEU A 57 5.12 -13.93 -3.47
CA LEU A 57 5.30 -15.39 -3.51
C LEU A 57 6.33 -15.86 -2.48
N ILE A 58 7.44 -15.13 -2.34
CA ILE A 58 8.45 -15.42 -1.30
C ILE A 58 7.82 -15.23 0.09
N GLY A 59 7.08 -14.15 0.30
CA GLY A 59 6.40 -13.87 1.56
C GLY A 59 5.42 -14.96 1.96
N VAL A 60 4.60 -15.44 1.04
CA VAL A 60 3.68 -16.57 1.26
C VAL A 60 4.44 -17.84 1.62
N ALA A 61 5.50 -18.17 0.87
CA ALA A 61 6.31 -19.37 1.15
C ALA A 61 6.97 -19.31 2.54
N VAL A 62 7.51 -18.15 2.95
CA VAL A 62 8.10 -17.96 4.28
C VAL A 62 7.04 -18.00 5.37
N SER A 63 5.87 -17.36 5.16
CA SER A 63 4.77 -17.37 6.13
C SER A 63 4.21 -18.77 6.39
N ALA A 64 4.20 -19.62 5.37
CA ALA A 64 3.75 -21.00 5.49
C ALA A 64 4.55 -21.83 6.51
N LEU A 65 5.80 -21.46 6.80
CA LEU A 65 6.63 -22.11 7.82
C LEU A 65 6.07 -21.93 9.24
N PHE A 66 5.24 -20.91 9.45
CA PHE A 66 4.67 -20.58 10.75
C PHE A 66 3.22 -21.05 10.94
N MET A 67 2.60 -21.62 9.89
CA MET A 67 1.18 -22.00 9.93
C MET A 67 0.81 -22.99 11.03
N PHE A 68 1.77 -23.80 11.50
CA PHE A 68 1.55 -24.79 12.55
C PHE A 68 1.74 -24.24 13.97
N ALA A 69 2.15 -22.98 14.14
CA ALA A 69 2.40 -22.37 15.45
C ALA A 69 1.14 -21.68 16.06
N GLY A 70 -0.05 -22.11 15.66
CA GLY A 70 -1.33 -21.59 16.18
C GLY A 70 -1.50 -20.08 15.96
N ASP A 71 -2.08 -19.38 16.94
CA ASP A 71 -2.38 -17.95 16.83
C ASP A 71 -1.11 -17.08 16.73
N THR A 72 -0.05 -17.48 17.39
CA THR A 72 1.26 -16.81 17.27
C THR A 72 1.79 -16.95 15.85
N GLY A 73 1.69 -18.14 15.27
CA GLY A 73 2.09 -18.38 13.88
C GLY A 73 1.28 -17.59 12.88
N LEU A 74 -0.03 -17.45 13.09
CA LEU A 74 -0.91 -16.62 12.26
C LEU A 74 -0.43 -15.15 12.26
N LYS A 75 -0.14 -14.58 13.43
CA LYS A 75 0.34 -13.20 13.56
C LYS A 75 1.72 -12.98 12.93
N ILE A 76 2.65 -13.90 13.17
CA ILE A 76 3.99 -13.86 12.54
C ILE A 76 3.86 -13.96 11.02
N GLY A 77 3.08 -14.93 10.53
CA GLY A 77 2.83 -15.13 9.11
C GLY A 77 2.22 -13.89 8.44
N GLN A 78 1.23 -13.27 9.08
CA GLN A 78 0.63 -12.02 8.60
C GLN A 78 1.64 -10.88 8.53
N GLY A 79 2.45 -10.69 9.57
CA GLY A 79 3.49 -9.65 9.58
C GLY A 79 4.52 -9.87 8.47
N ILE A 80 4.99 -11.10 8.28
CA ILE A 80 5.92 -11.48 7.20
C ILE A 80 5.27 -11.22 5.84
N SER A 81 4.05 -11.71 5.61
CA SER A 81 3.33 -11.49 4.35
C SER A 81 3.17 -10.01 4.04
N SER A 82 2.80 -9.18 5.01
CA SER A 82 2.65 -7.73 4.84
C SER A 82 3.98 -7.05 4.48
N VAL A 83 5.09 -7.45 5.12
CA VAL A 83 6.42 -6.92 4.81
C VAL A 83 6.85 -7.29 3.39
N PHE A 84 6.72 -8.56 3.00
CA PHE A 84 7.11 -9.02 1.66
C PHE A 84 6.19 -8.50 0.55
N LEU A 85 4.91 -8.27 0.85
CA LEU A 85 3.96 -7.72 -0.13
C LEU A 85 4.11 -6.21 -0.29
N PHE A 86 4.32 -5.45 0.79
CA PHE A 86 4.17 -3.99 0.76
C PHE A 86 5.42 -3.19 1.13
N VAL A 87 6.42 -3.78 1.84
CA VAL A 87 7.63 -3.05 2.25
C VAL A 87 8.82 -3.39 1.35
N VAL A 88 9.06 -4.67 1.10
CA VAL A 88 10.19 -5.13 0.29
C VAL A 88 10.11 -4.63 -1.16
N PRO A 89 8.97 -4.73 -1.88
CA PRO A 89 8.88 -4.32 -3.27
C PRO A 89 9.23 -2.86 -3.54
N PRO A 90 8.70 -1.86 -2.80
CA PRO A 90 9.07 -0.46 -2.99
C PRO A 90 10.57 -0.20 -2.78
N ILE A 91 11.18 -0.86 -1.79
CA ILE A 91 12.61 -0.72 -1.48
C ILE A 91 13.45 -1.28 -2.63
N VAL A 92 13.16 -2.51 -3.08
CA VAL A 92 13.86 -3.13 -4.22
C VAL A 92 13.68 -2.30 -5.48
N TYR A 93 12.46 -1.87 -5.75
CA TYR A 93 12.15 -1.00 -6.89
C TYR A 93 12.95 0.30 -6.85
N TYR A 94 13.03 0.97 -5.70
CA TYR A 94 13.82 2.17 -5.51
C TYR A 94 15.29 1.94 -5.87
N PHE A 95 15.92 0.88 -5.35
CA PHE A 95 17.31 0.59 -5.62
C PHE A 95 17.59 0.30 -7.10
N ILE A 96 16.68 -0.35 -7.80
CA ILE A 96 16.78 -0.63 -9.24
C ILE A 96 16.62 0.65 -10.06
N THR A 97 15.67 1.52 -9.69
CA THR A 97 15.25 2.64 -10.54
C THR A 97 15.89 3.98 -10.19
N ARG A 98 16.55 4.12 -9.04
CA ARG A 98 17.08 5.39 -8.51
C ARG A 98 17.98 6.18 -9.46
N LYS A 99 18.69 5.52 -10.38
CA LYS A 99 19.53 6.18 -11.40
C LYS A 99 18.73 6.70 -12.58
N ALA A 100 17.64 6.02 -12.93
CA ALA A 100 16.77 6.36 -14.04
C ALA A 100 15.69 7.37 -13.65
N TYR A 101 15.20 7.21 -12.44
CA TYR A 101 14.09 7.95 -11.91
C TYR A 101 14.34 8.23 -10.43
N PRO A 102 14.83 9.45 -10.12
CA PRO A 102 15.00 9.85 -8.74
C PRO A 102 13.61 10.05 -8.12
N MET A 103 12.99 8.94 -7.72
CA MET A 103 11.89 9.01 -6.76
C MET A 103 12.51 9.57 -5.49
N ARG A 104 12.37 10.89 -5.32
CA ARG A 104 12.91 11.54 -4.14
C ARG A 104 12.34 10.83 -2.92
N ASP A 105 13.18 9.96 -2.36
CA ASP A 105 12.99 9.34 -1.06
C ASP A 105 11.68 8.55 -0.88
N LEU A 106 11.13 7.93 -1.96
CA LEU A 106 9.85 7.23 -1.93
C LEU A 106 8.68 8.06 -1.32
N GLY A 107 8.83 9.38 -1.28
CA GLY A 107 7.87 10.29 -0.64
C GLY A 107 8.12 10.56 0.85
N PHE A 108 9.19 10.04 1.46
CA PHE A 108 9.63 10.40 2.81
C PHE A 108 10.28 11.79 2.85
N ARG A 109 9.60 12.77 2.33
CA ARG A 109 10.03 14.16 2.43
C ARG A 109 9.69 14.71 3.81
N ARG A 110 10.55 15.60 4.34
CA ARG A 110 10.12 16.46 5.45
C ARG A 110 8.81 17.13 5.06
N LEU A 111 7.89 17.18 5.99
CA LEU A 111 6.68 17.99 5.85
C LEU A 111 7.14 19.42 5.55
N ALA A 112 7.13 19.78 4.26
CA ALA A 112 7.24 21.17 3.85
C ALA A 112 5.96 21.94 4.18
N SER A 113 4.89 21.19 4.43
CA SER A 113 3.57 21.70 4.81
C SER A 113 3.48 21.88 6.33
N PRO A 114 2.69 22.84 6.81
CA PRO A 114 2.49 23.08 8.25
C PRO A 114 1.98 21.83 8.98
N TRP A 115 2.46 21.59 10.19
CA TRP A 115 2.12 20.43 11.04
C TRP A 115 0.61 20.23 11.27
N TRP A 116 -0.18 21.29 11.21
CA TRP A 116 -1.64 21.22 11.34
C TRP A 116 -2.32 20.47 10.18
N LEU A 117 -1.66 20.27 9.02
CA LEU A 117 -2.16 19.37 7.98
C LEU A 117 -2.13 17.90 8.41
N LEU A 118 -1.24 17.51 9.33
CA LEU A 118 -1.29 16.19 9.96
C LEU A 118 -2.57 16.05 10.80
N LEU A 119 -2.89 17.08 11.60
CA LEU A 119 -4.13 17.09 12.39
C LEU A 119 -5.38 17.09 11.52
N ALA A 120 -5.37 17.83 10.41
CA ALA A 120 -6.45 17.78 9.44
C ALA A 120 -6.62 16.39 8.82
N GLY A 121 -5.51 15.69 8.52
CA GLY A 121 -5.54 14.31 8.06
C GLY A 121 -6.13 13.35 9.10
N VAL A 122 -5.72 13.46 10.36
CA VAL A 122 -6.30 12.67 11.46
C VAL A 122 -7.78 12.96 11.62
N ALA A 123 -8.18 14.25 11.65
CA ALA A 123 -9.58 14.64 11.75
C ALA A 123 -10.41 14.08 10.57
N LEU A 124 -9.83 14.04 9.37
CA LEU A 124 -10.47 13.49 8.17
C LEU A 124 -10.86 12.02 8.36
N MET A 125 -10.06 11.21 9.08
CA MET A 125 -10.38 9.81 9.35
C MET A 125 -11.67 9.67 10.18
N PHE A 126 -11.85 10.51 11.21
CA PHE A 126 -13.05 10.46 12.05
C PHE A 126 -14.27 11.11 11.40
N VAL A 127 -14.09 12.25 10.74
CA VAL A 127 -15.19 12.95 10.07
C VAL A 127 -15.78 12.14 8.92
N SER A 128 -14.97 11.33 8.25
CA SER A 128 -15.40 10.49 7.12
C SER A 128 -16.07 9.17 7.54
N LEU A 129 -16.07 8.81 8.84
CA LEU A 129 -16.63 7.52 9.32
C LEU A 129 -18.07 7.27 8.87
N PRO A 130 -19.04 8.22 9.02
CA PRO A 130 -20.41 7.97 8.57
C PRO A 130 -20.50 7.62 7.07
N VAL A 131 -19.75 8.33 6.22
CA VAL A 131 -19.70 8.02 4.77
C VAL A 131 -19.05 6.67 4.53
N THR A 132 -17.96 6.35 5.23
CA THR A 132 -17.23 5.08 5.10
C THR A 132 -18.12 3.89 5.46
N VAL A 133 -18.84 3.97 6.59
CA VAL A 133 -19.75 2.91 7.03
C VAL A 133 -20.96 2.78 6.08
N GLN A 134 -21.47 3.89 5.58
CA GLN A 134 -22.57 3.86 4.58
C GLN A 134 -22.11 3.18 3.27
N LEU A 135 -20.90 3.48 2.79
CA LEU A 135 -20.30 2.80 1.64
C LEU A 135 -20.13 1.30 1.90
N ASN A 136 -19.73 0.92 3.12
CA ASN A 136 -19.62 -0.48 3.53
C ASN A 136 -20.97 -1.19 3.48
N THR A 137 -22.01 -0.56 4.04
CA THR A 137 -23.39 -1.11 4.02
C THR A 137 -23.89 -1.32 2.57
N TRP A 138 -23.65 -0.36 1.69
CA TRP A 138 -24.00 -0.50 0.28
C TRP A 138 -23.21 -1.62 -0.40
N ASN A 139 -21.91 -1.70 -0.13
CA ASN A 139 -21.03 -2.70 -0.74
C ASN A 139 -21.40 -4.13 -0.29
N GLN A 140 -21.70 -4.32 1.01
CA GLN A 140 -22.15 -5.61 1.54
C GLN A 140 -23.53 -6.05 0.98
N GLY A 141 -24.38 -5.09 0.63
CA GLY A 141 -25.68 -5.35 0.01
C GLY A 141 -25.61 -5.70 -1.48
N MET A 142 -24.45 -5.61 -2.12
CA MET A 142 -24.30 -5.91 -3.54
C MET A 142 -24.46 -7.40 -3.82
N LYS A 143 -25.24 -7.73 -4.87
CA LYS A 143 -25.45 -9.09 -5.38
C LYS A 143 -25.17 -9.10 -6.87
N LEU A 144 -24.39 -10.06 -7.31
CA LEU A 144 -24.11 -10.23 -8.75
C LEU A 144 -25.19 -11.06 -9.44
N GLY A 145 -25.62 -12.15 -8.81
CA GLY A 145 -26.71 -13.04 -9.28
C GLY A 145 -26.55 -13.61 -10.69
N GLY A 146 -27.47 -14.45 -11.09
CA GLY A 146 -27.55 -14.99 -12.46
C GLY A 146 -26.26 -15.69 -12.91
N VAL A 147 -25.76 -15.33 -14.09
CA VAL A 147 -24.54 -15.94 -14.69
C VAL A 147 -23.27 -15.72 -13.86
N PHE A 148 -23.27 -14.81 -12.91
CA PHE A 148 -22.14 -14.49 -12.05
C PHE A 148 -22.20 -15.12 -10.64
N GLU A 149 -23.14 -16.03 -10.39
CA GLU A 149 -23.34 -16.66 -9.06
C GLU A 149 -22.07 -17.40 -8.57
N SER A 150 -21.37 -18.10 -9.47
CA SER A 150 -20.12 -18.78 -9.13
C SER A 150 -19.01 -17.79 -8.70
N ILE A 151 -18.95 -16.62 -9.34
CA ILE A 151 -18.00 -15.55 -8.99
C ILE A 151 -18.40 -14.96 -7.63
N GLU A 152 -19.68 -14.71 -7.41
CA GLU A 152 -20.20 -14.21 -6.13
C GLU A 152 -19.87 -15.17 -4.98
N THR A 153 -20.07 -16.47 -5.17
CA THR A 153 -19.74 -17.50 -4.18
C THR A 153 -18.25 -17.51 -3.84
N TRP A 154 -17.40 -17.43 -4.86
CA TRP A 154 -15.95 -17.34 -4.68
C TRP A 154 -15.54 -16.08 -3.93
N MET A 155 -16.11 -14.91 -4.27
CA MET A 155 -15.84 -13.64 -3.57
C MET A 155 -16.26 -13.71 -2.09
N LYS A 156 -17.43 -14.31 -1.77
CA LYS A 156 -17.89 -14.51 -0.39
C LYS A 156 -16.96 -15.41 0.40
N ALA A 157 -16.52 -16.52 -0.18
CA ALA A 157 -15.58 -17.43 0.49
C ALA A 157 -14.25 -16.77 0.83
N LEU A 158 -13.73 -15.88 -0.05
CA LEU A 158 -12.53 -15.09 0.24
C LEU A 158 -12.77 -14.10 1.38
N GLU A 159 -13.91 -13.39 1.37
CA GLU A 159 -14.30 -12.44 2.42
C GLU A 159 -14.41 -13.14 3.78
N GLU A 160 -15.14 -14.25 3.86
CA GLU A 160 -15.33 -15.04 5.08
C GLU A 160 -13.99 -15.53 5.64
N THR A 161 -13.10 -16.04 4.76
CA THR A 161 -11.77 -16.50 5.17
C THR A 161 -10.93 -15.36 5.75
N ALA A 162 -10.93 -14.21 5.10
CA ALA A 162 -10.16 -13.04 5.54
C ALA A 162 -10.73 -12.44 6.83
N THR A 163 -12.05 -12.38 6.96
CA THR A 163 -12.74 -11.89 8.16
C THR A 163 -12.43 -12.79 9.35
N ALA A 164 -12.58 -14.11 9.21
CA ALA A 164 -12.28 -15.06 10.28
C ALA A 164 -10.82 -15.00 10.74
N ALA A 165 -9.88 -14.82 9.81
CA ALA A 165 -8.47 -14.65 10.16
C ALA A 165 -8.22 -13.34 10.93
N THR A 166 -8.87 -12.25 10.51
CA THR A 166 -8.75 -10.93 11.15
C THR A 166 -9.36 -10.94 12.56
N GLU A 167 -10.56 -11.47 12.72
CA GLU A 167 -11.23 -11.60 14.02
C GLU A 167 -10.39 -12.43 15.00
N LYS A 168 -9.83 -13.54 14.52
CA LYS A 168 -8.93 -14.37 15.33
C LYS A 168 -7.69 -13.62 15.81
N MET A 169 -7.10 -12.78 14.96
CA MET A 169 -5.95 -11.94 15.35
C MET A 169 -6.35 -10.84 16.33
N LEU A 170 -7.53 -10.23 16.14
CA LEU A 170 -8.04 -9.14 16.97
C LEU A 170 -8.58 -9.61 18.34
N ASN A 171 -8.84 -10.90 18.50
CA ASN A 171 -9.35 -11.48 19.75
C ASN A 171 -8.23 -11.54 20.81
N VAL A 172 -7.92 -10.39 21.41
CA VAL A 172 -6.95 -10.23 22.50
C VAL A 172 -7.52 -9.32 23.59
N ASP A 173 -7.20 -9.64 24.84
CA ASP A 173 -7.64 -8.89 26.05
C ASP A 173 -6.45 -8.36 26.88
N THR A 174 -5.22 -8.68 26.49
CA THR A 174 -3.99 -8.24 27.17
C THR A 174 -3.35 -7.05 26.50
N VAL A 175 -2.67 -6.20 27.28
CA VAL A 175 -1.93 -5.03 26.77
C VAL A 175 -0.81 -5.49 25.79
N GLY A 176 -0.15 -6.61 26.08
CA GLY A 176 0.85 -7.19 25.17
C GLY A 176 0.25 -7.57 23.82
N GLY A 177 -0.94 -8.21 23.83
CA GLY A 177 -1.70 -8.52 22.63
C GLY A 177 -2.10 -7.27 21.84
N LEU A 178 -2.56 -6.22 22.53
CA LEU A 178 -2.86 -4.92 21.91
C LEU A 178 -1.63 -4.33 21.19
N ILE A 179 -0.48 -4.28 21.87
CA ILE A 179 0.75 -3.72 21.27
C ILE A 179 1.18 -4.51 20.04
N ILE A 180 1.14 -5.85 20.11
CA ILE A 180 1.47 -6.72 18.98
C ILE A 180 0.50 -6.47 17.81
N ASN A 181 -0.80 -6.37 18.07
CA ASN A 181 -1.80 -6.11 17.04
C ASN A 181 -1.66 -4.68 16.44
N LEU A 182 -1.38 -3.67 17.25
CA LEU A 182 -1.07 -2.32 16.75
C LEU A 182 0.16 -2.33 15.82
N PHE A 183 1.14 -3.16 16.11
CA PHE A 183 2.33 -3.28 15.27
C PHE A 183 2.04 -4.03 13.96
N ILE A 184 1.37 -5.20 14.04
CA ILE A 184 1.17 -6.10 12.89
C ILE A 184 0.00 -5.65 12.01
N ILE A 185 -1.11 -5.18 12.60
CA ILE A 185 -2.35 -4.86 11.88
C ILE A 185 -2.43 -3.37 11.51
N ALA A 186 -1.80 -2.48 12.30
CA ALA A 186 -1.88 -1.06 12.02
C ALA A 186 -0.57 -0.47 11.48
N LEU A 187 0.57 -0.65 12.15
CA LEU A 187 1.80 0.07 11.80
C LEU A 187 2.48 -0.50 10.55
N ILE A 188 2.69 -1.82 10.48
CA ILE A 188 3.34 -2.45 9.31
C ILE A 188 2.53 -2.19 8.02
N PRO A 189 1.20 -2.43 7.98
CA PRO A 189 0.40 -2.09 6.81
C PRO A 189 0.42 -0.60 6.48
N ALA A 190 0.26 0.30 7.46
CA ALA A 190 0.28 1.73 7.21
C ALA A 190 1.59 2.21 6.56
N ILE A 191 2.73 1.67 6.94
CA ILE A 191 4.02 2.00 6.30
C ILE A 191 4.12 1.34 4.93
N GLY A 192 3.90 0.04 4.85
CA GLY A 192 4.14 -0.74 3.63
C GLY A 192 3.18 -0.41 2.50
N GLU A 193 1.88 -0.31 2.80
CA GLU A 193 0.87 0.00 1.81
C GLU A 193 1.01 1.44 1.30
N GLU A 194 1.32 2.41 2.18
CA GLU A 194 1.57 3.77 1.73
C GLU A 194 2.84 3.88 0.87
N LEU A 195 3.92 3.15 1.21
CA LEU A 195 5.10 3.03 0.36
C LEU A 195 4.74 2.49 -1.03
N THR A 196 3.97 1.42 -1.08
CA THR A 196 3.57 0.74 -2.31
C THR A 196 2.64 1.63 -3.17
N PHE A 197 1.55 2.10 -2.58
CA PHE A 197 0.50 2.78 -3.35
C PHE A 197 0.78 4.26 -3.55
N ARG A 198 1.24 5.00 -2.55
CA ARG A 198 1.52 6.45 -2.67
C ARG A 198 2.95 6.69 -3.08
N GLY A 199 3.90 6.00 -2.44
CA GLY A 199 5.32 6.12 -2.69
C GLY A 199 5.73 5.67 -4.10
N VAL A 200 5.19 4.58 -4.63
CA VAL A 200 5.56 4.06 -5.96
C VAL A 200 4.45 4.26 -6.99
N LEU A 201 3.27 3.66 -6.78
CA LEU A 201 2.25 3.54 -7.82
C LEU A 201 1.65 4.90 -8.18
N GLN A 202 1.09 5.62 -7.20
CA GLN A 202 0.47 6.94 -7.42
C GLN A 202 1.48 7.94 -8.00
N GLN A 203 2.71 8.00 -7.45
CA GLN A 203 3.74 8.87 -8.01
C GLN A 203 4.08 8.51 -9.47
N SER A 204 4.20 7.21 -9.79
CA SER A 204 4.49 6.78 -11.16
C SER A 204 3.37 7.15 -12.13
N LEU A 205 2.12 7.04 -11.72
CA LEU A 205 0.96 7.38 -12.53
C LEU A 205 0.81 8.90 -12.75
N THR A 206 1.06 9.72 -11.73
CA THR A 206 0.93 11.19 -11.82
C THR A 206 1.87 11.84 -12.81
N HIS A 207 2.93 11.15 -13.25
CA HIS A 207 3.84 11.67 -14.29
C HIS A 207 3.25 11.72 -15.68
N LYS A 208 2.23 10.91 -15.98
CA LYS A 208 1.69 10.76 -17.34
C LYS A 208 0.19 11.01 -17.42
N MET A 209 -0.51 11.08 -16.30
CA MET A 209 -1.94 11.29 -16.27
C MET A 209 -2.34 12.36 -15.25
N ASN A 210 -3.58 12.81 -15.36
CA ASN A 210 -4.16 13.76 -14.41
C ASN A 210 -4.02 13.19 -12.98
N PRO A 211 -3.52 13.99 -12.00
CA PRO A 211 -3.33 13.54 -10.62
C PRO A 211 -4.59 12.97 -9.97
N HIS A 212 -5.77 13.51 -10.28
CA HIS A 212 -7.03 12.99 -9.74
C HIS A 212 -7.32 11.58 -10.25
N VAL A 213 -7.07 11.30 -11.54
CA VAL A 213 -7.22 9.97 -12.13
C VAL A 213 -6.19 9.01 -11.53
N ALA A 214 -4.94 9.45 -11.35
CA ALA A 214 -3.89 8.65 -10.72
C ALA A 214 -4.24 8.25 -9.28
N ILE A 215 -4.82 9.17 -8.50
CA ILE A 215 -5.30 8.91 -7.13
C ILE A 215 -6.40 7.86 -7.15
N ILE A 216 -7.41 8.02 -8.00
CA ILE A 216 -8.55 7.09 -8.09
C ILE A 216 -8.08 5.70 -8.51
N LEU A 217 -7.23 5.58 -9.54
CA LEU A 217 -6.71 4.30 -10.00
C LEU A 217 -5.84 3.63 -8.92
N SER A 218 -4.98 4.39 -8.25
CA SER A 218 -4.16 3.87 -7.15
C SER A 218 -5.03 3.39 -5.99
N ALA A 219 -6.11 4.10 -5.65
CA ALA A 219 -7.05 3.74 -4.61
C ALA A 219 -7.90 2.49 -4.98
N ALA A 220 -8.29 2.38 -6.24
CA ALA A 220 -8.99 1.18 -6.73
C ALA A 220 -8.09 -0.06 -6.66
N LEU A 221 -6.82 0.04 -7.09
CA LEU A 221 -5.85 -1.04 -6.98
C LEU A 221 -5.50 -1.37 -5.52
N PHE A 222 -5.41 -0.35 -4.65
CA PHE A 222 -5.26 -0.52 -3.21
C PHE A 222 -6.37 -1.38 -2.62
N SER A 223 -7.61 -1.08 -2.97
CA SER A 223 -8.76 -1.87 -2.49
C SER A 223 -8.80 -3.27 -3.11
N PHE A 224 -8.50 -3.39 -4.41
CA PHE A 224 -8.58 -4.64 -5.16
C PHE A 224 -7.60 -5.70 -4.65
N ILE A 225 -6.36 -5.32 -4.27
CA ILE A 225 -5.31 -6.26 -3.85
C ILE A 225 -5.62 -6.99 -2.53
N HIS A 226 -6.62 -6.53 -1.80
CA HIS A 226 -7.07 -7.21 -0.58
C HIS A 226 -7.96 -8.43 -0.85
N PHE A 227 -8.48 -8.59 -2.06
CA PHE A 227 -9.41 -9.66 -2.45
C PHE A 227 -10.65 -9.79 -1.56
N GLN A 228 -11.00 -8.73 -0.84
CA GLN A 228 -12.19 -8.59 0.00
C GLN A 228 -13.17 -7.63 -0.71
N PHE A 229 -13.99 -8.19 -1.57
CA PHE A 229 -14.82 -7.42 -2.51
C PHE A 229 -16.02 -6.74 -1.87
N TYR A 230 -16.50 -7.29 -0.74
CA TYR A 230 -17.59 -6.69 0.03
C TYR A 230 -17.13 -5.54 0.94
N GLY A 231 -15.84 -5.29 1.04
CA GLY A 231 -15.22 -4.10 1.61
C GLY A 231 -14.54 -3.19 0.58
N PHE A 232 -14.80 -3.38 -0.73
CA PHE A 232 -14.10 -2.66 -1.80
C PHE A 232 -14.35 -1.15 -1.78
N LEU A 233 -15.62 -0.72 -1.68
CA LEU A 233 -15.98 0.70 -1.74
C LEU A 233 -15.43 1.51 -0.56
N PRO A 234 -15.61 1.11 0.71
CA PRO A 234 -15.06 1.86 1.84
C PRO A 234 -13.54 1.91 1.82
N ARG A 235 -12.86 0.82 1.41
CA ARG A 235 -11.40 0.76 1.32
C ARG A 235 -10.88 1.61 0.16
N MET A 236 -11.55 1.62 -0.99
CA MET A 236 -11.23 2.52 -2.09
C MET A 236 -11.41 3.99 -1.67
N PHE A 237 -12.47 4.32 -0.95
CA PHE A 237 -12.72 5.67 -0.43
C PHE A 237 -11.61 6.11 0.53
N LEU A 238 -11.23 5.27 1.50
CA LEU A 238 -10.06 5.50 2.33
C LEU A 238 -8.81 5.74 1.47
N GLY A 239 -8.60 4.91 0.45
CA GLY A 239 -7.51 5.04 -0.51
C GLY A 239 -7.48 6.40 -1.21
N VAL A 240 -8.63 6.94 -1.57
CA VAL A 240 -8.76 8.28 -2.18
C VAL A 240 -8.38 9.36 -1.17
N LEU A 241 -8.86 9.30 0.07
CA LEU A 241 -8.53 10.28 1.12
C LEU A 241 -7.01 10.33 1.39
N LEU A 242 -6.39 9.17 1.58
CA LEU A 242 -4.94 9.04 1.78
C LEU A 242 -4.15 9.56 0.57
N GLY A 243 -4.62 9.24 -0.65
CA GLY A 243 -4.02 9.68 -1.90
C GLY A 243 -4.07 11.20 -2.09
N TYR A 244 -5.18 11.84 -1.74
CA TYR A 244 -5.29 13.30 -1.78
C TYR A 244 -4.40 13.95 -0.73
N MET A 245 -4.36 13.46 0.51
CA MET A 245 -3.51 14.05 1.55
C MET A 245 -2.03 13.89 1.22
N PHE A 246 -1.62 12.75 0.67
CA PHE A 246 -0.27 12.60 0.12
C PHE A 246 0.02 13.60 -1.00
N TYR A 247 -0.91 13.78 -1.95
CA TYR A 247 -0.74 14.73 -3.06
C TYR A 247 -0.64 16.19 -2.58
N ILE A 248 -1.46 16.56 -1.58
CA ILE A 248 -1.49 17.90 -1.00
C ILE A 248 -0.22 18.23 -0.22
N THR A 249 0.23 17.28 0.62
CA THR A 249 1.37 17.51 1.53
C THR A 249 2.72 17.17 0.90
N GLY A 250 2.73 16.36 -0.15
CA GLY A 250 3.94 15.83 -0.77
C GLY A 250 4.74 14.89 0.14
N SER A 251 4.16 14.43 1.26
CA SER A 251 4.84 13.64 2.28
C SER A 251 4.07 12.38 2.64
N LEU A 252 4.74 11.21 2.62
CA LEU A 252 4.17 9.95 3.07
C LEU A 252 3.81 9.94 4.56
N TRP A 253 4.48 10.74 5.37
CA TRP A 253 4.21 10.76 6.80
C TRP A 253 2.76 11.12 7.13
N THR A 254 2.13 11.98 6.32
CA THR A 254 0.72 12.33 6.49
C THR A 254 -0.19 11.14 6.23
N SER A 255 -0.04 10.47 5.09
CA SER A 255 -0.88 9.32 4.75
C SER A 255 -0.59 8.11 5.64
N ILE A 256 0.68 7.87 6.03
CA ILE A 256 1.04 6.83 7.01
C ILE A 256 0.35 7.08 8.36
N LEU A 257 0.39 8.32 8.87
CA LEU A 257 -0.27 8.65 10.13
C LEU A 257 -1.78 8.44 10.05
N MET A 258 -2.42 8.93 8.99
CA MET A 258 -3.86 8.74 8.76
C MET A 258 -4.23 7.26 8.71
N HIS A 259 -3.48 6.48 7.95
CA HIS A 259 -3.69 5.04 7.78
C HIS A 259 -3.50 4.30 9.12
N PHE A 260 -2.42 4.62 9.83
CA PHE A 260 -2.17 4.08 11.17
C PHE A 260 -3.30 4.41 12.15
N VAL A 261 -3.82 5.65 12.14
CA VAL A 261 -4.96 6.06 12.97
C VAL A 261 -6.22 5.28 12.58
N ASN A 262 -6.50 5.11 11.29
CA ASN A 262 -7.64 4.32 10.85
C ASN A 262 -7.59 2.88 11.36
N ASN A 263 -6.51 2.16 11.07
CA ASN A 263 -6.36 0.76 11.47
C ASN A 263 -6.18 0.60 13.00
N GLY A 264 -5.41 1.51 13.62
CA GLY A 264 -5.19 1.51 15.06
C GLY A 264 -6.46 1.77 15.86
N THR A 265 -7.36 2.62 15.36
CA THR A 265 -8.67 2.85 16.01
C THR A 265 -9.46 1.54 16.06
N ALA A 266 -9.55 0.79 14.96
CA ALA A 266 -10.23 -0.50 14.94
C ALA A 266 -9.58 -1.48 15.95
N VAL A 267 -8.25 -1.63 15.93
CA VAL A 267 -7.52 -2.51 16.85
C VAL A 267 -7.79 -2.15 18.33
N VAL A 268 -7.81 -0.85 18.67
CA VAL A 268 -8.09 -0.39 20.04
C VAL A 268 -9.54 -0.67 20.42
N LEU A 269 -10.49 -0.40 19.53
CA LEU A 269 -11.91 -0.65 19.78
C LEU A 269 -12.20 -2.16 19.99
N TYR A 270 -11.64 -3.03 19.18
CA TYR A 270 -11.74 -4.48 19.37
C TYR A 270 -11.15 -4.93 20.70
N TYR A 271 -9.96 -4.41 21.07
CA TYR A 271 -9.34 -4.69 22.36
C TYR A 271 -10.23 -4.27 23.55
N LEU A 272 -10.78 -3.04 23.51
CA LEU A 272 -11.65 -2.55 24.58
C LEU A 272 -12.97 -3.34 24.68
N ASN A 273 -13.48 -3.77 23.53
CA ASN A 273 -14.69 -4.59 23.44
C ASN A 273 -14.43 -6.01 24.01
N ASN A 274 -13.32 -6.66 23.61
CA ASN A 274 -12.94 -7.98 24.11
C ASN A 274 -12.65 -7.97 25.63
N LYS A 275 -12.12 -6.84 26.14
CA LYS A 275 -11.91 -6.64 27.58
C LYS A 275 -13.18 -6.36 28.36
N GLY A 276 -14.32 -6.16 27.68
CA GLY A 276 -15.58 -5.81 28.31
C GLY A 276 -15.65 -4.37 28.82
N THR A 277 -14.70 -3.49 28.43
CA THR A 277 -14.72 -2.07 28.79
C THR A 277 -15.78 -1.28 28.04
N ILE A 278 -16.03 -1.67 26.80
CA ILE A 278 -17.10 -1.16 25.93
C ILE A 278 -17.90 -2.34 25.39
N ASN A 279 -19.13 -2.08 24.96
CA ASN A 279 -19.96 -3.08 24.29
C ASN A 279 -20.60 -2.41 23.07
N ILE A 280 -19.87 -2.43 21.95
CA ILE A 280 -20.29 -1.82 20.69
C ILE A 280 -20.05 -2.77 19.52
N ASP A 281 -20.79 -2.60 18.46
CA ASP A 281 -20.47 -3.19 17.16
C ASP A 281 -19.34 -2.35 16.52
N VAL A 282 -18.10 -2.88 16.59
CA VAL A 282 -16.90 -2.16 16.11
C VAL A 282 -16.95 -1.94 14.60
N ASP A 283 -17.51 -2.87 13.84
CA ASP A 283 -17.60 -2.77 12.38
C ASP A 283 -18.62 -1.72 11.93
N ARG A 284 -19.51 -1.32 12.82
CA ARG A 284 -20.46 -0.23 12.63
C ARG A 284 -20.09 1.05 13.38
N PHE A 285 -18.88 1.15 13.90
CA PHE A 285 -18.42 2.36 14.59
C PHE A 285 -18.47 3.58 13.65
N GLY A 286 -19.26 4.59 14.04
CA GLY A 286 -19.52 5.78 13.21
C GLY A 286 -20.75 5.65 12.30
N ALA A 287 -21.49 4.52 12.33
CA ALA A 287 -22.75 4.37 11.62
C ALA A 287 -23.78 5.43 12.05
N THR A 288 -24.60 5.86 11.11
CA THR A 288 -25.74 6.74 11.38
C THR A 288 -26.89 6.45 10.42
N ASP A 289 -28.10 6.41 10.96
CA ASP A 289 -29.33 6.37 10.18
C ASP A 289 -29.86 7.78 9.86
N ASN A 290 -29.22 8.81 10.42
CA ASN A 290 -29.58 10.20 10.18
C ASN A 290 -28.92 10.71 8.89
N VAL A 291 -29.73 10.91 7.87
CA VAL A 291 -29.30 11.39 6.55
C VAL A 291 -28.59 12.74 6.61
N TRP A 292 -28.97 13.62 7.55
CA TRP A 292 -28.33 14.93 7.70
C TRP A 292 -26.92 14.83 8.27
N LEU A 293 -26.66 13.87 9.17
CA LEU A 293 -25.31 13.59 9.66
C LEU A 293 -24.44 12.98 8.55
N LEU A 294 -25.02 12.14 7.69
CA LEU A 294 -24.31 11.62 6.52
C LEU A 294 -23.91 12.75 5.55
N PHE A 295 -24.86 13.66 5.25
CA PHE A 295 -24.57 14.84 4.44
C PHE A 295 -23.52 15.77 5.09
N ALA A 296 -23.62 16.00 6.39
CA ALA A 296 -22.64 16.80 7.13
C ALA A 296 -21.25 16.14 7.06
N SER A 297 -21.15 14.84 7.25
CA SER A 297 -19.90 14.07 7.10
C SER A 297 -19.30 14.24 5.70
N ALA A 298 -20.10 14.07 4.65
CA ALA A 298 -19.65 14.23 3.27
C ALA A 298 -19.16 15.67 2.97
N LEU A 299 -19.90 16.68 3.42
CA LEU A 299 -19.55 18.10 3.26
C LEU A 299 -18.27 18.45 4.04
N LEU A 300 -18.15 18.01 5.29
CA LEU A 300 -16.98 18.28 6.12
C LEU A 300 -15.74 17.54 5.57
N THR A 301 -15.89 16.31 5.11
CA THR A 301 -14.81 15.55 4.45
C THR A 301 -14.31 16.28 3.21
N SER A 302 -15.21 16.66 2.31
CA SER A 302 -14.88 17.41 1.11
C SER A 302 -14.29 18.79 1.43
N GLY A 303 -14.86 19.48 2.41
CA GLY A 303 -14.41 20.77 2.89
C GLY A 303 -13.01 20.74 3.49
N LEU A 304 -12.68 19.71 4.31
CA LEU A 304 -11.34 19.54 4.85
C LEU A 304 -10.29 19.28 3.76
N ILE A 305 -10.61 18.47 2.75
CA ILE A 305 -9.72 18.24 1.60
C ILE A 305 -9.50 19.55 0.85
N ALA A 306 -10.58 20.28 0.51
CA ALA A 306 -10.51 21.54 -0.23
C ALA A 306 -9.73 22.62 0.56
N TRP A 307 -9.97 22.71 1.87
CA TRP A 307 -9.26 23.61 2.75
C TRP A 307 -7.77 23.27 2.87
N SER A 308 -7.44 21.97 3.01
CA SER A 308 -6.07 21.48 3.04
C SER A 308 -5.32 21.82 1.74
N TRP A 309 -5.99 21.63 0.60
CA TRP A 309 -5.46 22.00 -0.71
C TRP A 309 -5.17 23.50 -0.83
N TRP A 310 -6.13 24.32 -0.43
CA TRP A 310 -5.97 25.77 -0.48
C TRP A 310 -4.84 26.27 0.42
N LYS A 311 -4.73 25.70 1.61
CA LYS A 311 -3.68 26.06 2.56
C LYS A 311 -2.28 25.59 2.13
N ALA A 312 -2.15 24.43 1.53
CA ALA A 312 -0.87 23.91 1.06
C ALA A 312 -0.28 24.70 -0.12
N LYS A 313 -1.10 25.49 -0.82
CA LYS A 313 -0.67 26.36 -1.93
C LYS A 313 -0.21 27.76 -1.48
N ARG A 314 -0.39 28.12 -0.23
CA ARG A 314 0.04 29.37 0.38
C ARG A 314 1.30 29.20 1.19
#